data_2e20c720e056b6e522a51916fb2de424
#
_entry.id   2e20c720e056b6e522a51916fb2de424
#
_cell.length_a   1.000
_cell.length_b   1.000
_cell.length_c   1.000
_cell.angle_alpha   90.00
_cell.angle_beta   90.00
_cell.angle_gamma   90.00
#
_symmetry.space_group_name_H-M   'P 1'
#
loop_
_entity.id
_entity.type
_entity.pdbx_description
1 polymer ?
#
loop_
_entity_poly.entity_id
_entity_poly.type
_entity_poly.pdbx_seq_one_letter_code
_entity_poly.pdbx_strand_id
1 'polypeptide(L)'
;TFGEVRRAALAFAREVERRAPGLATSKWWKEERHGVFLDYNQNAKDRTIAGAYSVRPTADARVSAPLAWDEIAACEPGDFTLATMPARFAALGDRHAGIDDRAGSLEPLLELSARHEREGQGDAPWPPQYRKQPGEPPRVQPSRRRVPARPLVEIGRAAHKEDALAGLERWRVRHPEAAAHLRPADVLVDAMRGRFRTWTRIRVNLQHVPV
;
A
#
# COMPACT_ATOMS: atom_id res chain seq x y z
N THR A 1 -20.29 -3.69 -12.62
CA THR A 1 -19.30 -2.61 -12.77
C THR A 1 -18.12 -2.81 -11.84
N PHE A 2 -16.98 -2.13 -12.09
CA PHE A 2 -15.83 -2.17 -11.17
C PHE A 2 -16.15 -1.65 -9.75
N GLY A 3 -17.05 -0.69 -9.65
CA GLY A 3 -17.52 -0.18 -8.36
C GLY A 3 -18.27 -1.22 -7.55
N GLU A 4 -19.14 -1.99 -8.18
CA GLU A 4 -19.88 -3.09 -7.54
C GLU A 4 -18.96 -4.22 -7.12
N VAL A 5 -18.02 -4.61 -7.99
CA VAL A 5 -17.03 -5.66 -7.67
C VAL A 5 -16.19 -5.25 -6.46
N ARG A 6 -15.72 -3.99 -6.40
CA ARG A 6 -14.98 -3.49 -5.26
C ARG A 6 -15.82 -3.46 -3.98
N ARG A 7 -17.09 -3.00 -4.05
CA ARG A 7 -18.00 -3.00 -2.88
C ARG A 7 -18.24 -4.42 -2.37
N ALA A 8 -18.50 -5.36 -3.26
CA ALA A 8 -18.65 -6.78 -2.94
C ALA A 8 -17.37 -7.34 -2.28
N ALA A 9 -16.19 -7.03 -2.84
CA ALA A 9 -14.90 -7.44 -2.30
C ALA A 9 -14.62 -6.85 -0.90
N LEU A 10 -15.00 -5.59 -0.66
CA LEU A 10 -14.89 -4.98 0.68
C LEU A 10 -15.82 -5.65 1.69
N ALA A 11 -17.07 -5.93 1.29
CA ALA A 11 -18.02 -6.63 2.15
C ALA A 11 -17.54 -8.05 2.49
N PHE A 12 -17.00 -8.76 1.51
CA PHE A 12 -16.37 -10.07 1.70
C PHE A 12 -15.17 -10.00 2.66
N ALA A 13 -14.26 -9.04 2.44
CA ALA A 13 -13.08 -8.88 3.29
C ALA A 13 -13.45 -8.63 4.76
N ARG A 14 -14.45 -7.78 5.01
CA ARG A 14 -14.98 -7.51 6.36
C ARG A 14 -15.61 -8.73 6.98
N GLU A 15 -16.35 -9.51 6.22
CA GLU A 15 -16.99 -10.73 6.73
C GLU A 15 -15.95 -11.81 7.07
N VAL A 16 -14.89 -11.96 6.28
CA VAL A 16 -13.78 -12.85 6.60
C VAL A 16 -13.04 -12.39 7.86
N GLU A 17 -12.73 -11.10 7.99
CA GLU A 17 -12.14 -10.53 9.21
C GLU A 17 -13.02 -10.79 10.45
N ARG A 18 -14.34 -10.61 10.31
CA ARG A 18 -15.30 -10.87 11.39
C ARG A 18 -15.30 -12.35 11.82
N ARG A 19 -15.17 -13.28 10.88
CA ARG A 19 -15.11 -14.72 11.17
C ARG A 19 -13.76 -15.19 11.67
N ALA A 20 -12.69 -14.52 11.27
CA ALA A 20 -11.31 -14.90 11.61
C ALA A 20 -10.48 -13.67 12.05
N PRO A 21 -10.87 -12.98 13.15
CA PRO A 21 -10.29 -11.69 13.52
C PRO A 21 -8.80 -11.75 13.90
N GLY A 22 -8.29 -12.92 14.28
CA GLY A 22 -6.87 -13.10 14.57
C GLY A 22 -5.99 -13.45 13.34
N LEU A 23 -6.62 -13.83 12.21
CA LEU A 23 -5.93 -14.33 11.04
C LEU A 23 -5.98 -13.38 9.85
N ALA A 24 -7.03 -12.59 9.71
CA ALA A 24 -7.27 -11.75 8.56
C ALA A 24 -7.64 -10.32 8.94
N THR A 25 -7.30 -9.37 8.04
CA THR A 25 -7.67 -7.97 8.24
C THR A 25 -8.08 -7.31 6.94
N SER A 26 -9.10 -6.44 7.00
CA SER A 26 -9.53 -5.55 5.93
C SER A 26 -9.04 -4.11 6.13
N LYS A 27 -8.21 -3.83 7.15
CA LYS A 27 -7.74 -2.49 7.49
C LYS A 27 -6.90 -1.90 6.36
N TRP A 28 -7.24 -0.67 5.96
CA TRP A 28 -6.52 0.01 4.88
C TRP A 28 -5.10 0.41 5.27
N TRP A 29 -4.91 0.89 6.50
CA TRP A 29 -3.62 1.38 6.98
C TRP A 29 -2.70 0.23 7.37
N LYS A 30 -1.46 0.26 6.88
CA LYS A 30 -0.46 -0.81 7.15
C LYS A 30 -0.19 -1.00 8.64
N GLU A 31 -0.22 0.09 9.39
CA GLU A 31 0.04 0.13 10.81
C GLU A 31 -1.05 -0.55 11.66
N GLU A 32 -2.23 -0.73 11.06
CA GLU A 32 -3.37 -1.37 11.70
C GLU A 32 -3.55 -2.84 11.29
N ARG A 33 -2.75 -3.27 10.30
CA ARG A 33 -2.85 -4.63 9.75
C ARG A 33 -2.19 -5.66 10.64
N HIS A 34 -2.84 -6.79 10.73
CA HIS A 34 -2.33 -8.01 11.32
C HIS A 34 -2.72 -9.20 10.45
N GLY A 35 -2.01 -10.33 10.56
CA GLY A 35 -2.32 -11.52 9.77
C GLY A 35 -2.32 -11.27 8.27
N VAL A 36 -3.28 -11.83 7.57
CA VAL A 36 -3.43 -11.73 6.11
C VAL A 36 -4.29 -10.53 5.75
N PHE A 37 -3.74 -9.61 4.96
CA PHE A 37 -4.50 -8.48 4.43
C PHE A 37 -5.34 -8.91 3.22
N LEU A 38 -6.65 -8.68 3.31
CA LEU A 38 -7.60 -8.91 2.24
C LEU A 38 -7.73 -7.66 1.37
N ASP A 39 -7.00 -7.62 0.25
CA ASP A 39 -6.91 -6.43 -0.61
C ASP A 39 -8.10 -6.31 -1.56
N TYR A 40 -9.19 -5.75 -1.09
CA TYR A 40 -10.40 -5.45 -1.86
C TYR A 40 -10.18 -4.41 -2.98
N ASN A 41 -9.14 -3.58 -2.90
CA ASN A 41 -8.83 -2.57 -3.91
C ASN A 41 -8.17 -3.13 -5.17
N GLN A 42 -7.72 -4.39 -5.17
CA GLN A 42 -7.26 -5.05 -6.40
C GLN A 42 -8.39 -5.22 -7.42
N ASN A 43 -9.65 -5.21 -6.98
CA ASN A 43 -10.83 -5.28 -7.84
C ASN A 43 -11.26 -3.91 -8.41
N ALA A 44 -10.51 -2.84 -8.16
CA ALA A 44 -10.78 -1.54 -8.75
C ALA A 44 -10.25 -1.48 -10.21
N LYS A 45 -10.85 -0.61 -11.03
CA LYS A 45 -10.40 -0.37 -12.41
C LYS A 45 -8.91 0.01 -12.45
N ASP A 46 -8.23 -0.34 -13.52
CA ASP A 46 -6.81 -0.02 -13.77
C ASP A 46 -5.83 -0.62 -12.73
N ARG A 47 -6.25 -1.72 -12.08
CA ARG A 47 -5.37 -2.54 -11.26
C ARG A 47 -4.90 -3.75 -12.04
N THR A 48 -3.63 -4.09 -11.84
CA THR A 48 -3.04 -5.31 -12.39
C THR A 48 -3.10 -6.41 -11.34
N ILE A 49 -3.64 -7.56 -11.73
CA ILE A 49 -3.63 -8.78 -10.93
C ILE A 49 -2.70 -9.77 -11.64
N ALA A 50 -1.86 -10.47 -10.89
CA ALA A 50 -1.10 -11.57 -11.46
C ALA A 50 -2.08 -12.70 -11.84
N GLY A 51 -2.28 -12.91 -13.13
CA GLY A 51 -3.08 -14.04 -13.61
C GLY A 51 -2.44 -15.39 -13.28
N ALA A 52 -3.23 -16.47 -13.45
CA ALA A 52 -2.68 -17.82 -13.39
C ALA A 52 -1.49 -17.98 -14.34
N TYR A 53 -0.49 -18.71 -13.89
CA TYR A 53 0.76 -18.98 -14.60
C TYR A 53 1.66 -17.77 -14.87
N SER A 54 1.36 -16.60 -14.31
CA SER A 54 2.22 -15.42 -14.39
C SER A 54 3.51 -15.62 -13.61
N VAL A 55 4.64 -15.32 -14.23
CA VAL A 55 5.94 -15.31 -13.57
C VAL A 55 6.08 -14.06 -12.71
N ARG A 56 6.52 -14.20 -11.47
CA ARG A 56 6.74 -13.11 -10.52
C ARG A 56 8.18 -12.62 -10.60
N PRO A 57 8.45 -11.33 -10.40
CA PRO A 57 9.79 -10.76 -10.42
C PRO A 57 10.54 -11.04 -9.11
N THR A 58 10.65 -12.30 -8.74
CA THR A 58 11.42 -12.81 -7.61
C THR A 58 12.69 -13.48 -8.10
N ALA A 59 13.73 -13.59 -7.27
CA ALA A 59 15.02 -14.16 -7.67
C ALA A 59 14.90 -15.62 -8.17
N ASP A 60 13.96 -16.37 -7.61
CA ASP A 60 13.63 -17.75 -7.97
C ASP A 60 12.56 -17.86 -9.08
N ALA A 61 12.17 -16.75 -9.68
CA ALA A 61 11.18 -16.68 -10.76
C ALA A 61 9.90 -17.47 -10.45
N ARG A 62 9.29 -17.24 -9.28
CA ARG A 62 8.06 -17.89 -8.85
C ARG A 62 6.92 -17.66 -9.83
N VAL A 63 6.03 -18.64 -9.89
CA VAL A 63 4.86 -18.62 -10.76
C VAL A 63 3.58 -18.62 -9.92
N SER A 64 2.58 -17.84 -10.33
CA SER A 64 1.25 -17.85 -9.74
C SER A 64 0.54 -19.17 -10.13
N ALA A 65 0.74 -20.22 -9.33
CA ALA A 65 0.21 -21.56 -9.60
C ALA A 65 -1.24 -21.68 -9.15
N PRO A 66 -2.18 -22.09 -10.01
CA PRO A 66 -3.49 -22.55 -9.56
C PRO A 66 -3.37 -23.84 -8.76
N LEU A 67 -4.02 -23.89 -7.59
CA LEU A 67 -3.99 -25.01 -6.65
C LEU A 67 -5.39 -25.51 -6.35
N ALA A 68 -5.52 -26.81 -6.11
CA ALA A 68 -6.69 -27.35 -5.44
C ALA A 68 -6.58 -27.10 -3.92
N TRP A 69 -7.71 -27.10 -3.22
CA TRP A 69 -7.74 -26.78 -1.79
C TRP A 69 -6.96 -27.76 -0.93
N ASP A 70 -6.91 -29.03 -1.32
CA ASP A 70 -6.16 -30.10 -0.65
C ASP A 70 -4.64 -29.99 -0.86
N GLU A 71 -4.19 -29.33 -1.90
CA GLU A 71 -2.76 -29.09 -2.15
C GLU A 71 -2.17 -28.02 -1.21
N ILE A 72 -2.98 -27.07 -0.71
CA ILE A 72 -2.50 -25.88 0.02
C ILE A 72 -1.71 -26.25 1.27
N ALA A 73 -2.14 -27.27 2.00
CA ALA A 73 -1.48 -27.68 3.24
C ALA A 73 -0.10 -28.35 3.05
N ALA A 74 0.17 -28.81 1.83
CA ALA A 74 1.37 -29.61 1.51
C ALA A 74 2.34 -28.87 0.58
N CYS A 75 2.07 -27.61 0.18
CA CYS A 75 2.90 -26.89 -0.76
C CYS A 75 3.54 -25.65 -0.14
N GLU A 76 4.69 -25.28 -0.66
CA GLU A 76 5.40 -24.05 -0.33
C GLU A 76 5.52 -23.16 -1.58
N PRO A 77 5.56 -21.82 -1.42
CA PRO A 77 5.69 -20.91 -2.57
C PRO A 77 6.91 -21.18 -3.47
N GLY A 78 7.98 -21.79 -2.93
CA GLY A 78 9.18 -22.15 -3.67
C GLY A 78 9.01 -23.35 -4.59
N ASP A 79 7.96 -24.15 -4.43
CA ASP A 79 7.68 -25.31 -5.29
C ASP A 79 7.23 -24.91 -6.69
N PHE A 80 6.74 -23.66 -6.84
CA PHE A 80 6.16 -23.13 -8.07
C PHE A 80 7.07 -22.10 -8.71
N THR A 81 8.02 -22.56 -9.49
CA THR A 81 8.97 -21.71 -10.22
C THR A 81 8.84 -21.88 -11.72
N LEU A 82 9.49 -21.02 -12.48
CA LEU A 82 9.57 -21.17 -13.95
C LEU A 82 10.19 -22.54 -14.34
N ALA A 83 11.05 -23.12 -13.51
CA ALA A 83 11.66 -24.42 -13.78
C ALA A 83 10.72 -25.60 -13.51
N THR A 84 9.87 -25.52 -12.47
CA THR A 84 9.01 -26.62 -12.03
C THR A 84 7.63 -26.64 -12.69
N MET A 85 7.11 -25.47 -13.06
CA MET A 85 5.74 -25.33 -13.61
C MET A 85 5.50 -26.06 -14.91
N PRO A 86 6.45 -26.17 -15.88
CA PRO A 86 6.19 -26.94 -17.11
C PRO A 86 5.88 -28.42 -16.84
N ALA A 87 6.62 -29.07 -15.95
CA ALA A 87 6.35 -30.46 -15.58
C ALA A 87 5.00 -30.61 -14.86
N ARG A 88 4.68 -29.67 -13.93
CA ARG A 88 3.38 -29.65 -13.25
C ARG A 88 2.23 -29.46 -14.24
N PHE A 89 2.36 -28.51 -15.17
CA PHE A 89 1.33 -28.27 -16.19
C PHE A 89 1.13 -29.49 -17.10
N ALA A 90 2.20 -30.13 -17.50
CA ALA A 90 2.13 -31.37 -18.29
C ALA A 90 1.41 -32.51 -17.54
N ALA A 91 1.62 -32.63 -16.23
CA ALA A 91 1.02 -33.69 -15.40
C ALA A 91 -0.47 -33.43 -15.07
N LEU A 92 -0.83 -32.18 -14.77
CA LEU A 92 -2.15 -31.82 -14.23
C LEU A 92 -3.06 -31.08 -15.20
N GLY A 93 -2.52 -30.64 -16.35
CA GLY A 93 -3.22 -29.77 -17.29
C GLY A 93 -3.44 -28.36 -16.75
N ASP A 94 -4.28 -27.59 -17.43
CA ASP A 94 -4.66 -26.24 -17.02
C ASP A 94 -5.71 -26.28 -15.89
N ARG A 95 -5.25 -26.10 -14.66
CA ARG A 95 -6.13 -26.03 -13.47
C ARG A 95 -7.00 -24.77 -13.42
N HIS A 96 -6.78 -23.81 -14.32
CA HIS A 96 -7.54 -22.56 -14.41
C HIS A 96 -8.51 -22.53 -15.60
N ALA A 97 -8.54 -23.59 -16.44
CA ALA A 97 -9.33 -23.64 -17.67
C ALA A 97 -10.83 -23.41 -17.46
N GLY A 98 -11.37 -23.84 -16.33
CA GLY A 98 -12.80 -23.71 -16.02
C GLY A 98 -13.24 -22.38 -15.40
N ILE A 99 -12.41 -21.32 -15.42
CA ILE A 99 -12.74 -20.05 -14.74
C ILE A 99 -14.01 -19.39 -15.31
N ASP A 100 -14.27 -19.57 -16.60
CA ASP A 100 -15.42 -18.99 -17.30
C ASP A 100 -16.65 -19.92 -17.36
N ASP A 101 -16.53 -21.16 -16.86
CA ASP A 101 -17.61 -22.16 -16.94
C ASP A 101 -18.78 -21.84 -16.00
N ARG A 102 -18.56 -21.03 -14.98
CA ARG A 102 -19.57 -20.66 -13.97
C ARG A 102 -19.52 -19.18 -13.67
N ALA A 103 -20.60 -18.49 -13.99
CA ALA A 103 -20.81 -17.12 -13.53
C ALA A 103 -21.40 -17.13 -12.10
N GLY A 104 -20.71 -16.48 -11.16
CA GLY A 104 -21.24 -16.23 -9.82
C GLY A 104 -22.04 -14.93 -9.75
N SER A 105 -23.03 -14.85 -8.83
CA SER A 105 -23.73 -13.60 -8.52
C SER A 105 -23.00 -12.82 -7.45
N LEU A 106 -22.86 -11.50 -7.63
CA LEU A 106 -22.37 -10.58 -6.61
C LEU A 106 -23.48 -10.10 -5.67
N GLU A 107 -24.73 -10.40 -5.97
CA GLU A 107 -25.91 -9.86 -5.25
C GLU A 107 -25.84 -10.08 -3.74
N PRO A 108 -25.55 -11.29 -3.22
CA PRO A 108 -25.47 -11.51 -1.78
C PRO A 108 -24.40 -10.66 -1.08
N LEU A 109 -23.28 -10.38 -1.77
CA LEU A 109 -22.22 -9.53 -1.24
C LEU A 109 -22.57 -8.04 -1.33
N LEU A 110 -23.33 -7.63 -2.32
CA LEU A 110 -23.85 -6.26 -2.44
C LEU A 110 -24.91 -5.98 -1.39
N GLU A 111 -25.79 -6.94 -1.08
CA GLU A 111 -26.74 -6.88 0.04
C GLU A 111 -26.01 -6.78 1.39
N LEU A 112 -24.94 -7.57 1.56
CA LEU A 112 -24.08 -7.50 2.72
C LEU A 112 -23.43 -6.11 2.85
N SER A 113 -22.95 -5.53 1.74
CA SER A 113 -22.41 -4.17 1.70
C SER A 113 -23.44 -3.15 2.14
N ALA A 114 -24.66 -3.24 1.63
CA ALA A 114 -25.77 -2.34 2.01
C ALA A 114 -26.15 -2.49 3.49
N ARG A 115 -26.05 -3.69 4.06
CA ARG A 115 -26.21 -3.91 5.50
C ARG A 115 -25.13 -3.23 6.31
N HIS A 116 -23.84 -3.40 5.93
CA HIS A 116 -22.71 -2.74 6.57
C HIS A 116 -22.86 -1.21 6.56
N GLU A 117 -23.35 -0.62 5.46
CA GLU A 117 -23.61 0.81 5.37
C GLU A 117 -24.69 1.27 6.36
N ARG A 118 -25.78 0.51 6.50
CA ARG A 118 -26.84 0.80 7.48
C ARG A 118 -26.37 0.66 8.94
N GLU A 119 -25.39 -0.21 9.18
CA GLU A 119 -24.76 -0.41 10.48
C GLU A 119 -23.65 0.62 10.78
N GLY A 120 -23.48 1.63 9.89
CA GLY A 120 -22.49 2.69 10.04
C GLY A 120 -21.07 2.33 9.60
N GLN A 121 -20.88 1.17 8.97
CA GLN A 121 -19.62 0.80 8.37
C GLN A 121 -19.49 1.44 6.97
N GLY A 122 -19.00 2.67 6.91
CA GLY A 122 -18.83 3.42 5.68
C GLY A 122 -17.87 2.79 4.68
N ASP A 123 -17.70 3.44 3.53
CA ASP A 123 -16.75 2.97 2.50
C ASP A 123 -15.30 3.04 3.01
N ALA A 124 -14.43 2.29 2.38
CA ALA A 124 -13.00 2.31 2.64
C ALA A 124 -12.27 3.22 1.62
N PRO A 125 -11.06 3.73 1.92
CA PRO A 125 -10.33 4.60 1.01
C PRO A 125 -10.15 3.97 -0.37
N TRP A 126 -10.42 4.76 -1.41
CA TRP A 126 -10.17 4.38 -2.80
C TRP A 126 -8.70 4.59 -3.18
N PRO A 127 -8.19 3.87 -4.17
CA PRO A 127 -6.85 4.13 -4.70
C PRO A 127 -6.68 5.59 -5.12
N PRO A 128 -5.47 6.18 -4.99
CA PRO A 128 -5.24 7.63 -5.18
C PRO A 128 -5.65 8.19 -6.53
N GLN A 129 -5.60 7.38 -7.59
CA GLN A 129 -5.94 7.78 -8.96
C GLN A 129 -7.45 7.96 -9.19
N TYR A 130 -8.29 7.50 -8.28
CA TYR A 130 -9.73 7.66 -8.40
C TYR A 130 -10.18 9.02 -7.88
N ARG A 131 -11.24 9.58 -8.50
CA ARG A 131 -11.93 10.74 -7.93
C ARG A 131 -12.46 10.38 -6.54
N LYS A 132 -12.29 11.29 -5.58
CA LYS A 132 -12.80 11.08 -4.23
C LYS A 132 -14.32 10.92 -4.25
N GLN A 133 -14.82 9.87 -3.58
CA GLN A 133 -16.24 9.58 -3.49
C GLN A 133 -16.88 10.34 -2.31
N PRO A 134 -18.18 10.70 -2.40
CA PRO A 134 -18.91 11.24 -1.26
C PRO A 134 -18.87 10.26 -0.08
N GLY A 135 -18.58 10.75 1.13
CA GLY A 135 -18.49 9.91 2.33
C GLY A 135 -17.24 9.04 2.45
N GLU A 136 -16.35 9.06 1.46
CA GLU A 136 -15.09 8.33 1.51
C GLU A 136 -14.18 8.85 2.65
N PRO A 137 -13.61 7.98 3.49
CA PRO A 137 -12.66 8.38 4.51
C PRO A 137 -11.38 8.97 3.92
N PRO A 138 -10.53 9.62 4.74
CA PRO A 138 -9.24 10.14 4.29
C PRO A 138 -8.40 9.04 3.63
N ARG A 139 -7.80 9.34 2.46
CA ARG A 139 -6.88 8.42 1.75
C ARG A 139 -5.45 8.45 2.29
N VAL A 140 -5.19 9.42 3.14
CA VAL A 140 -3.90 9.58 3.83
C VAL A 140 -4.22 9.50 5.31
N GLN A 141 -3.54 8.59 6.01
CA GLN A 141 -3.68 8.49 7.46
C GLN A 141 -3.35 9.86 8.07
N PRO A 142 -4.20 10.40 8.96
CA PRO A 142 -3.86 11.61 9.68
C PRO A 142 -2.50 11.39 10.35
N SER A 143 -1.50 12.13 9.92
CA SER A 143 -0.17 11.96 10.47
C SER A 143 -0.23 12.30 11.97
N ARG A 144 0.19 11.38 12.83
CA ARG A 144 0.45 11.66 14.24
C ARG A 144 1.69 12.57 14.41
N ARG A 145 2.37 12.92 13.32
CA ARG A 145 3.43 13.91 13.33
C ARG A 145 2.85 15.23 13.78
N ARG A 146 3.37 15.77 14.86
CA ARG A 146 3.14 17.16 15.25
C ARG A 146 3.31 18.03 14.01
N VAL A 147 2.22 18.67 13.58
CA VAL A 147 2.34 19.73 12.58
C VAL A 147 3.15 20.81 13.25
N PRO A 148 4.33 21.18 12.74
CA PRO A 148 5.12 22.25 13.34
C PRO A 148 4.27 23.51 13.37
N ALA A 149 4.28 24.22 14.49
CA ALA A 149 3.56 25.49 14.64
C ALA A 149 4.07 26.56 13.65
N ARG A 150 5.28 26.35 13.12
CA ARG A 150 5.91 27.18 12.09
C ARG A 150 6.28 26.35 10.87
N PRO A 151 6.20 26.91 9.64
CA PRO A 151 6.49 26.20 8.43
C PRO A 151 7.95 25.72 8.39
N LEU A 152 8.16 24.57 7.78
CA LEU A 152 9.48 24.06 7.49
C LEU A 152 10.07 24.83 6.32
N VAL A 153 11.26 25.37 6.50
CA VAL A 153 12.01 26.07 5.46
C VAL A 153 13.01 25.10 4.82
N GLU A 154 12.94 24.95 3.50
CA GLU A 154 13.94 24.21 2.75
C GLU A 154 15.19 25.06 2.58
N ILE A 155 16.32 24.58 3.08
CA ILE A 155 17.59 25.33 3.05
C ILE A 155 18.61 24.73 2.08
N GLY A 156 18.37 23.55 1.55
CA GLY A 156 19.24 22.94 0.58
C GLY A 156 18.68 21.64 0.02
N ARG A 157 19.11 21.35 -1.21
CA ARG A 157 18.88 20.06 -1.87
C ARG A 157 20.09 19.69 -2.73
N ALA A 158 20.41 18.41 -2.80
CA ALA A 158 21.47 17.89 -3.65
C ALA A 158 21.19 16.43 -4.06
N ALA A 159 21.88 15.96 -5.10
CA ALA A 159 21.78 14.57 -5.53
C ALA A 159 22.35 13.62 -4.46
N HIS A 160 23.43 14.02 -3.80
CA HIS A 160 24.07 13.25 -2.72
C HIS A 160 23.80 13.87 -1.37
N LYS A 161 23.72 13.00 -0.35
CA LYS A 161 23.42 13.41 1.02
C LYS A 161 24.50 14.34 1.60
N GLU A 162 25.75 14.05 1.30
CA GLU A 162 26.91 14.82 1.76
C GLU A 162 26.86 16.27 1.26
N ASP A 163 26.51 16.47 0.00
CA ASP A 163 26.39 17.80 -0.62
C ASP A 163 25.23 18.60 0.01
N ALA A 164 24.12 17.91 0.31
CA ALA A 164 22.99 18.52 0.98
C ALA A 164 23.38 18.94 2.41
N LEU A 165 24.11 18.11 3.16
CA LEU A 165 24.61 18.43 4.51
C LEU A 165 25.62 19.58 4.47
N ALA A 166 26.52 19.64 3.48
CA ALA A 166 27.39 20.81 3.28
C ALA A 166 26.58 22.09 3.04
N GLY A 167 25.39 21.97 2.44
CA GLY A 167 24.42 23.07 2.31
C GLY A 167 23.90 23.55 3.66
N LEU A 168 23.64 22.65 4.61
CA LEU A 168 23.25 23.00 5.98
C LEU A 168 24.37 23.78 6.70
N GLU A 169 25.62 23.35 6.58
CA GLU A 169 26.74 24.04 7.22
C GLU A 169 26.92 25.46 6.65
N ARG A 170 26.82 25.62 5.31
CA ARG A 170 26.84 26.95 4.68
C ARG A 170 25.70 27.85 5.16
N TRP A 171 24.52 27.25 5.41
CA TRP A 171 23.38 27.99 5.95
C TRP A 171 23.63 28.43 7.40
N ARG A 172 24.17 27.53 8.25
CA ARG A 172 24.53 27.85 9.64
C ARG A 172 25.51 29.02 9.73
N VAL A 173 26.53 29.04 8.87
CA VAL A 173 27.52 30.13 8.81
C VAL A 173 26.86 31.46 8.39
N ARG A 174 25.89 31.42 7.48
CA ARG A 174 25.20 32.63 7.00
C ARG A 174 24.13 33.15 7.98
N HIS A 175 23.60 32.27 8.83
CA HIS A 175 22.51 32.59 9.75
C HIS A 175 22.86 32.12 11.17
N PRO A 176 23.93 32.64 11.80
CA PRO A 176 24.43 32.13 13.08
C PRO A 176 23.41 32.29 14.22
N GLU A 177 22.68 33.39 14.23
CA GLU A 177 21.64 33.64 15.24
C GLU A 177 20.52 32.60 15.18
N ALA A 178 19.97 32.35 13.99
CA ALA A 178 18.94 31.33 13.80
C ALA A 178 19.48 29.92 14.09
N ALA A 179 20.71 29.63 13.66
CA ALA A 179 21.35 28.34 13.86
C ALA A 179 21.59 28.02 15.36
N ALA A 180 21.85 29.02 16.19
CA ALA A 180 22.05 28.84 17.64
C ALA A 180 20.77 28.31 18.35
N HIS A 181 19.60 28.54 17.79
CA HIS A 181 18.31 28.10 18.35
C HIS A 181 17.82 26.77 17.78
N LEU A 182 18.50 26.20 16.77
CA LEU A 182 18.12 24.92 16.18
C LEU A 182 18.55 23.74 17.05
N ARG A 183 17.61 22.90 17.40
CA ARG A 183 17.87 21.60 18.02
C ARG A 183 18.12 20.55 16.94
N PRO A 184 18.77 19.43 17.22
CA PRO A 184 18.95 18.34 16.26
C PRO A 184 17.62 17.85 15.64
N ALA A 185 16.55 17.84 16.42
CA ALA A 185 15.21 17.45 15.96
C ALA A 185 14.53 18.47 15.04
N ASP A 186 15.05 19.70 14.95
CA ASP A 186 14.54 20.74 14.06
C ASP A 186 15.13 20.63 12.65
N VAL A 187 16.16 19.81 12.46
CA VAL A 187 16.80 19.58 11.16
C VAL A 187 16.27 18.27 10.58
N LEU A 188 15.59 18.36 9.44
CA LEU A 188 15.00 17.21 8.74
C LEU A 188 15.77 16.94 7.45
N VAL A 189 16.28 15.73 7.33
CA VAL A 189 16.97 15.22 6.14
C VAL A 189 16.05 14.24 5.44
N ASP A 190 15.49 14.64 4.30
CA ASP A 190 14.53 13.84 3.57
C ASP A 190 15.15 13.27 2.30
N ALA A 191 15.03 11.97 2.11
CA ALA A 191 15.28 11.34 0.82
C ALA A 191 14.04 11.52 -0.08
N MET A 192 14.20 12.21 -1.19
CA MET A 192 13.14 12.48 -2.15
C MET A 192 13.32 11.61 -3.38
N ARG A 193 12.23 10.98 -3.83
CA ARG A 193 12.20 10.24 -5.09
C ARG A 193 11.58 11.12 -6.18
N GLY A 194 12.41 11.57 -7.11
CA GLY A 194 11.93 12.12 -8.37
C GLY A 194 11.60 11.03 -9.39
N ARG A 195 11.03 11.43 -10.54
CA ARG A 195 10.66 10.49 -11.62
C ARG A 195 11.86 9.68 -12.15
N PHE A 196 13.06 10.26 -12.14
CA PHE A 196 14.27 9.66 -12.73
C PHE A 196 15.48 9.63 -11.80
N ARG A 197 15.46 10.33 -10.65
CA ARG A 197 16.59 10.43 -9.73
C ARG A 197 16.11 10.54 -8.28
N THR A 198 16.91 10.02 -7.37
CA THR A 198 16.80 10.32 -5.94
C THR A 198 17.62 11.56 -5.61
N TRP A 199 17.21 12.32 -4.62
CA TRP A 199 17.89 13.50 -4.12
C TRP A 199 17.63 13.66 -2.63
N THR A 200 18.52 14.38 -1.95
CA THR A 200 18.38 14.69 -0.53
C THR A 200 17.99 16.15 -0.38
N ARG A 201 17.00 16.39 0.48
CA ARG A 201 16.51 17.72 0.84
C ARG A 201 16.75 17.96 2.34
N ILE A 202 17.23 19.14 2.70
CA ILE A 202 17.36 19.58 4.09
C ILE A 202 16.31 20.65 4.36
N ARG A 203 15.51 20.44 5.39
CA ARG A 203 14.53 21.40 5.89
C ARG A 203 14.80 21.68 7.36
N VAL A 204 14.62 22.92 7.76
CA VAL A 204 14.72 23.34 9.17
C VAL A 204 13.36 23.82 9.67
N ASN A 205 13.07 23.49 10.92
CA ASN A 205 11.92 23.99 11.64
C ASN A 205 12.34 25.17 12.51
N LEU A 206 11.81 26.35 12.20
CA LEU A 206 12.17 27.59 12.91
C LEU A 206 11.33 27.84 14.17
N GLN A 207 10.67 26.81 14.73
CA GLN A 207 9.77 26.95 15.89
C GLN A 207 10.47 27.52 17.17
N HIS A 208 11.79 27.36 17.28
CA HIS A 208 12.56 27.81 18.42
C HIS A 208 13.36 29.09 18.13
N VAL A 209 13.34 29.58 16.90
CA VAL A 209 14.01 30.83 16.52
C VAL A 209 13.10 31.99 16.90
N PRO A 210 13.60 32.97 17.69
CA PRO A 210 12.88 34.20 18.02
C PRO A 210 12.46 34.96 16.75
N VAL A 211 11.31 35.64 16.80
CA VAL A 211 10.86 36.53 15.72
C VAL A 211 11.48 37.89 15.88
#